data_329b035638c91aaf0f80c96e0ec0c69d
#
_entry.id   329b035638c91aaf0f80c96e0ec0c69d
#
_cell.length_a   1.000
_cell.length_b   1.000
_cell.length_c   1.000
_cell.angle_alpha   90.00
_cell.angle_beta   90.00
_cell.angle_gamma   90.00
#
_symmetry.space_group_name_H-M   'P 1'
#
loop_
_entity.id
_entity.type
_entity.pdbx_description
1 polymer ?
#
loop_
_entity_poly.entity_id
_entity_poly.type
_entity_poly.pdbx_seq_one_letter_code
_entity_poly.pdbx_strand_id
1 'polypeptide(L)'
;MYNLYDYLQNGWTFLHNLLRPRHKTLTSLMIYSTTRCQSRCQHCSIWKKPAEHLSLDDIRRIMESKCVTARTTVGLEGGEFLLHPEADAILGWFDAHHPNYTLLSNALAPQKLTQMLEKHHPKHLYLSLDGDKSTYRHMRGVDGYEQVMQVIEQWHERIPISLMFCL
;
A
#
# COMPACT_ATOMS: atom_id res chain seq x y z
N MET A 1 -10.28 -9.57 -0.06
CA MET A 1 -10.12 -11.01 -0.33
C MET A 1 -10.04 -11.19 -1.84
N TYR A 2 -9.00 -11.84 -2.36
CA TYR A 2 -8.94 -12.15 -3.78
C TYR A 2 -10.12 -13.04 -4.14
N ASN A 3 -10.90 -12.65 -5.13
CA ASN A 3 -12.01 -13.44 -5.63
C ASN A 3 -11.52 -14.43 -6.71
N LEU A 4 -12.37 -15.36 -7.13
CA LEU A 4 -12.02 -16.34 -8.16
C LEU A 4 -11.54 -15.67 -9.46
N TYR A 5 -12.08 -14.51 -9.79
CA TYR A 5 -11.69 -13.75 -10.97
C TYR A 5 -10.23 -13.25 -10.89
N ASP A 6 -9.79 -12.78 -9.72
CA ASP A 6 -8.41 -12.35 -9.50
C ASP A 6 -7.43 -13.53 -9.67
N TYR A 7 -7.78 -14.72 -9.16
CA TYR A 7 -6.98 -15.93 -9.35
C TYR A 7 -6.89 -16.33 -10.82
N LEU A 8 -8.00 -16.30 -11.55
CA LEU A 8 -8.04 -16.61 -12.98
C LEU A 8 -7.22 -15.59 -13.80
N GLN A 9 -7.32 -14.31 -13.48
CA GLN A 9 -6.50 -13.26 -14.12
C GLN A 9 -5.00 -13.45 -13.88
N ASN A 10 -4.61 -13.74 -12.65
CA ASN A 10 -3.22 -13.99 -12.30
C ASN A 10 -2.69 -15.25 -13.00
N GLY A 11 -3.49 -16.32 -13.04
CA GLY A 11 -3.16 -17.54 -13.78
C GLY A 11 -3.00 -17.30 -15.28
N TRP A 12 -3.88 -16.50 -15.87
CA TRP A 12 -3.77 -16.10 -17.27
C TRP A 12 -2.50 -15.26 -17.53
N THR A 13 -2.20 -14.30 -16.69
CA THR A 13 -0.99 -13.48 -16.81
C THR A 13 0.26 -14.35 -16.69
N PHE A 14 0.28 -15.31 -15.76
CA PHE A 14 1.37 -16.28 -15.64
C PHE A 14 1.56 -17.10 -16.91
N LEU A 15 0.49 -17.68 -17.45
CA LEU A 15 0.53 -18.46 -18.67
C LEU A 15 0.99 -17.61 -19.87
N HIS A 16 0.45 -16.41 -20.00
CA HIS A 16 0.86 -15.45 -21.04
C HIS A 16 2.37 -15.13 -20.95
N ASN A 17 2.88 -14.89 -19.74
CA ASN A 17 4.29 -14.60 -19.50
C ASN A 17 5.19 -15.81 -19.79
N LEU A 18 4.69 -17.02 -19.58
CA LEU A 18 5.40 -18.26 -19.91
C LEU A 18 5.53 -18.43 -21.42
N LEU A 19 4.45 -18.21 -22.17
CA LEU A 19 4.38 -18.39 -23.62
C LEU A 19 5.04 -17.26 -24.41
N ARG A 20 5.14 -16.05 -23.82
CA ARG A 20 5.69 -14.84 -24.49
C ARG A 20 6.82 -14.22 -23.66
N PRO A 21 8.01 -14.84 -23.62
CA PRO A 21 9.10 -14.40 -22.73
C PRO A 21 9.64 -12.99 -23.02
N ARG A 22 9.40 -12.45 -24.23
CA ARG A 22 9.82 -11.09 -24.64
C ARG A 22 8.81 -9.99 -24.29
N HIS A 23 7.58 -10.33 -23.88
CA HIS A 23 6.48 -9.39 -23.59
C HIS A 23 5.83 -9.73 -22.27
N LYS A 24 6.61 -9.66 -21.19
CA LYS A 24 6.12 -9.94 -19.83
C LYS A 24 5.34 -8.77 -19.29
N THR A 25 4.28 -9.08 -18.55
CA THR A 25 3.47 -8.11 -17.80
C THR A 25 3.52 -8.43 -16.31
N LEU A 26 3.39 -7.40 -15.48
CA LEU A 26 3.38 -7.55 -14.02
C LEU A 26 1.97 -7.90 -13.55
N THR A 27 1.87 -8.87 -12.63
CA THR A 27 0.64 -9.11 -11.85
C THR A 27 0.50 -8.09 -10.73
N SER A 28 1.63 -7.74 -10.10
CA SER A 28 1.68 -6.75 -9.03
C SER A 28 2.94 -5.90 -9.13
N LEU A 29 2.85 -4.67 -8.64
CA LEU A 29 3.94 -3.70 -8.52
C LEU A 29 3.82 -3.02 -7.17
N MET A 30 4.88 -3.04 -6.36
CA MET A 30 4.95 -2.33 -5.09
C MET A 30 5.78 -1.07 -5.25
N ILE A 31 5.20 0.09 -4.94
CA ILE A 31 5.86 1.40 -5.04
C ILE A 31 6.13 1.92 -3.63
N TYR A 32 7.40 1.91 -3.25
CA TYR A 32 7.89 2.54 -2.02
C TYR A 32 8.10 4.03 -2.30
N SER A 33 7.04 4.81 -2.14
CA SER A 33 7.01 6.21 -2.55
C SER A 33 7.79 7.15 -1.63
N THR A 34 8.02 6.76 -0.38
CA THR A 34 8.73 7.58 0.61
C THR A 34 9.52 6.72 1.60
N THR A 35 10.66 7.23 2.06
CA THR A 35 11.40 6.63 3.19
C THR A 35 10.98 7.20 4.55
N ARG A 36 10.15 8.29 4.58
CA ARG A 36 9.65 8.85 5.85
C ARG A 36 8.74 7.88 6.57
N CYS A 37 9.01 7.66 7.85
CA CYS A 37 8.17 6.87 8.74
C CYS A 37 8.28 7.40 10.17
N GLN A 38 7.15 7.47 10.89
CA GLN A 38 7.12 7.84 12.29
C GLN A 38 7.28 6.63 13.22
N SER A 39 7.11 5.40 12.72
CA SER A 39 7.38 4.18 13.47
C SER A 39 8.87 3.89 13.60
N ARG A 40 9.24 3.13 14.64
CA ARG A 40 10.63 2.70 14.95
C ARG A 40 10.75 1.18 14.96
N CYS A 41 10.09 0.51 14.02
CA CYS A 41 9.97 -0.96 13.99
C CYS A 41 11.33 -1.64 14.08
N GLN A 42 11.42 -2.69 14.90
CA GLN A 42 12.66 -3.43 15.12
C GLN A 42 13.13 -4.19 13.87
N HIS A 43 12.18 -4.71 13.09
CA HIS A 43 12.43 -5.48 11.88
C HIS A 43 12.67 -4.61 10.63
N CYS A 44 12.53 -3.27 10.73
CA CYS A 44 12.62 -2.36 9.58
C CYS A 44 13.67 -1.29 9.80
N SER A 45 14.42 -0.96 8.76
CA SER A 45 15.46 0.07 8.80
C SER A 45 15.13 1.32 7.97
N ILE A 46 13.93 1.38 7.37
CA ILE A 46 13.57 2.48 6.48
C ILE A 46 13.55 3.85 7.20
N TRP A 47 13.10 3.87 8.45
CA TRP A 47 13.02 5.07 9.28
C TRP A 47 14.39 5.66 9.67
N LYS A 48 15.48 4.90 9.47
CA LYS A 48 16.87 5.34 9.69
C LYS A 48 17.45 6.03 8.47
N LYS A 49 16.79 5.91 7.30
CA LYS A 49 17.26 6.52 6.05
C LYS A 49 16.94 8.01 6.00
N PRO A 50 17.69 8.81 5.23
CA PRO A 50 17.27 10.15 4.87
C PRO A 50 15.86 10.18 4.29
N ALA A 51 15.13 11.27 4.50
CA ALA A 51 13.80 11.45 3.95
C ALA A 51 13.89 11.70 2.43
N GLU A 52 13.53 10.71 1.64
CA GLU A 52 13.47 10.75 0.18
C GLU A 52 12.06 10.43 -0.28
N HIS A 53 11.66 10.97 -1.41
CA HIS A 53 10.34 10.81 -2.00
C HIS A 53 10.46 10.60 -3.51
N LEU A 54 9.67 9.68 -4.05
CA LEU A 54 9.41 9.62 -5.48
C LEU A 54 8.37 10.70 -5.82
N SER A 55 8.68 11.60 -6.73
CA SER A 55 7.68 12.57 -7.19
C SER A 55 6.50 11.88 -7.91
N LEU A 56 5.35 12.55 -7.99
CA LEU A 56 4.23 12.07 -8.80
C LEU A 56 4.66 11.81 -10.25
N ASP A 57 5.57 12.62 -10.81
CA ASP A 57 6.06 12.43 -12.17
C ASP A 57 6.95 11.18 -12.31
N ASP A 58 7.75 10.84 -11.29
CA ASP A 58 8.50 9.58 -11.28
C ASP A 58 7.56 8.38 -11.24
N ILE A 59 6.51 8.46 -10.42
CA ILE A 59 5.47 7.40 -10.34
C ILE A 59 4.75 7.26 -11.69
N ARG A 60 4.39 8.36 -12.36
CA ARG A 60 3.79 8.33 -13.71
C ARG A 60 4.69 7.63 -14.72
N ARG A 61 6.00 7.95 -14.74
CA ARG A 61 6.98 7.29 -15.62
C ARG A 61 7.07 5.78 -15.35
N ILE A 62 7.03 5.37 -14.08
CA ILE A 62 6.99 3.94 -13.73
C ILE A 62 5.73 3.29 -14.31
N MET A 63 4.58 3.94 -14.18
CA MET A 63 3.29 3.44 -14.65
C MET A 63 3.16 3.39 -16.18
N GLU A 64 3.94 4.20 -16.92
CA GLU A 64 4.03 4.16 -18.40
C GLU A 64 4.80 2.94 -18.93
N SER A 65 5.42 2.15 -18.07
CA SER A 65 6.13 0.93 -18.46
C SER A 65 5.21 -0.05 -19.19
N LYS A 66 5.67 -0.59 -20.31
CA LYS A 66 4.93 -1.63 -21.08
C LYS A 66 4.64 -2.91 -20.28
N CYS A 67 5.34 -3.12 -19.17
CA CYS A 67 5.09 -4.24 -18.26
C CYS A 67 3.91 -3.98 -17.31
N VAL A 68 3.52 -2.73 -17.11
CA VAL A 68 2.37 -2.33 -16.29
C VAL A 68 1.13 -2.27 -17.18
N THR A 69 0.06 -2.91 -16.75
CA THR A 69 -1.21 -2.94 -17.48
C THR A 69 -2.35 -2.60 -16.53
N ALA A 70 -3.53 -2.30 -17.03
CA ALA A 70 -4.71 -2.07 -16.18
C ALA A 70 -5.04 -3.22 -15.21
N ARG A 71 -4.48 -4.42 -15.45
CA ARG A 71 -4.62 -5.60 -14.59
C ARG A 71 -3.56 -5.68 -13.49
N THR A 72 -2.47 -4.93 -13.61
CA THR A 72 -1.41 -4.90 -12.60
C THR A 72 -1.96 -4.29 -11.32
N THR A 73 -1.94 -5.01 -10.22
CA THR A 73 -2.29 -4.44 -8.91
C THR A 73 -1.11 -3.63 -8.40
N VAL A 74 -1.32 -2.37 -8.08
CA VAL A 74 -0.27 -1.49 -7.57
C VAL A 74 -0.43 -1.27 -6.08
N GLY A 75 0.57 -1.69 -5.30
CA GLY A 75 0.67 -1.39 -3.86
C GLY A 75 1.38 -0.07 -3.64
N LEU A 76 0.68 0.89 -3.02
CA LEU A 76 1.28 2.15 -2.58
C LEU A 76 1.76 2.01 -1.15
N GLU A 77 3.07 2.07 -1.00
CA GLU A 77 3.77 1.80 0.25
C GLU A 77 4.88 2.84 0.49
N GLY A 78 5.72 2.56 1.46
CA GLY A 78 6.89 3.36 1.78
C GLY A 78 7.34 3.09 3.20
N GLY A 79 7.90 4.10 3.84
CA GLY A 79 7.98 4.15 5.29
C GLY A 79 6.56 4.25 5.86
N GLU A 80 5.93 5.39 5.63
CA GLU A 80 4.48 5.60 5.79
C GLU A 80 3.99 6.47 4.63
N PHE A 81 3.15 5.91 3.78
CA PHE A 81 2.65 6.60 2.58
C PHE A 81 2.01 7.96 2.91
N LEU A 82 1.26 8.05 4.00
CA LEU A 82 0.61 9.29 4.41
C LEU A 82 1.57 10.44 4.77
N LEU A 83 2.86 10.15 4.97
CA LEU A 83 3.90 11.17 5.19
C LEU A 83 4.51 11.69 3.89
N HIS A 84 4.10 11.14 2.74
CA HIS A 84 4.51 11.66 1.44
C HIS A 84 3.92 13.07 1.23
N PRO A 85 4.71 14.06 0.76
CA PRO A 85 4.21 15.43 0.57
C PRO A 85 3.12 15.52 -0.50
N GLU A 86 3.16 14.67 -1.52
CA GLU A 86 2.18 14.62 -2.60
C GLU A 86 1.17 13.45 -2.46
N ALA A 87 0.96 12.90 -1.25
CA ALA A 87 0.11 11.73 -1.03
C ALA A 87 -1.29 11.88 -1.66
N ASP A 88 -1.93 13.02 -1.45
CA ASP A 88 -3.26 13.33 -2.00
C ASP A 88 -3.26 13.37 -3.54
N ALA A 89 -2.26 14.01 -4.15
CA ALA A 89 -2.14 14.09 -5.60
C ALA A 89 -1.85 12.72 -6.23
N ILE A 90 -1.03 11.88 -5.57
CA ILE A 90 -0.73 10.52 -6.01
C ILE A 90 -2.01 9.68 -5.99
N LEU A 91 -2.77 9.67 -4.88
CA LEU A 91 -4.01 8.91 -4.79
C LEU A 91 -5.03 9.38 -5.84
N GLY A 92 -5.19 10.69 -6.01
CA GLY A 92 -6.09 11.27 -7.04
C GLY A 92 -5.69 10.87 -8.46
N TRP A 93 -4.39 10.78 -8.74
CA TRP A 93 -3.92 10.28 -10.02
C TRP A 93 -4.27 8.80 -10.23
N PHE A 94 -4.09 7.97 -9.19
CA PHE A 94 -4.44 6.54 -9.26
C PHE A 94 -5.94 6.33 -9.44
N ASP A 95 -6.80 7.07 -8.71
CA ASP A 95 -8.26 7.00 -8.89
C ASP A 95 -8.67 7.27 -10.34
N ALA A 96 -8.03 8.26 -10.98
CA ALA A 96 -8.37 8.68 -12.34
C ALA A 96 -7.79 7.76 -13.44
N HIS A 97 -6.60 7.20 -13.25
CA HIS A 97 -5.84 6.57 -14.32
C HIS A 97 -5.56 5.08 -14.10
N HIS A 98 -5.51 4.63 -12.85
CA HIS A 98 -5.20 3.23 -12.52
C HIS A 98 -5.88 2.80 -11.20
N PRO A 99 -7.21 2.62 -11.18
CA PRO A 99 -7.97 2.33 -9.97
C PRO A 99 -7.67 0.95 -9.35
N ASN A 100 -6.82 0.13 -9.98
CA ASN A 100 -6.37 -1.16 -9.46
C ASN A 100 -5.18 -0.99 -8.51
N TYR A 101 -5.35 -0.20 -7.45
CA TYR A 101 -4.31 0.04 -6.45
C TYR A 101 -4.76 -0.30 -5.04
N THR A 102 -3.80 -0.54 -4.17
CA THR A 102 -3.97 -0.82 -2.74
C THR A 102 -3.11 0.13 -1.92
N LEU A 103 -3.48 0.36 -0.67
CA LEU A 103 -2.75 1.24 0.24
C LEU A 103 -2.27 0.46 1.45
N LEU A 104 -0.99 0.61 1.81
CA LEU A 104 -0.44 0.13 3.08
C LEU A 104 -0.18 1.30 4.01
N SER A 105 -0.67 1.22 5.26
CA SER A 105 -0.45 2.23 6.30
C SER A 105 -0.22 1.59 7.66
N ASN A 106 0.58 2.27 8.48
CA ASN A 106 0.71 1.95 9.90
C ASN A 106 -0.39 2.57 10.77
N ALA A 107 -1.30 3.34 10.17
CA ALA A 107 -2.47 3.97 10.77
C ALA A 107 -2.20 4.87 12.00
N LEU A 108 -0.98 5.34 12.21
CA LEU A 108 -0.64 6.21 13.35
C LEU A 108 -1.21 7.63 13.22
N ALA A 109 -1.81 7.98 12.09
CA ALA A 109 -2.52 9.21 11.86
C ALA A 109 -3.95 8.91 11.37
N PRO A 110 -4.83 8.36 12.22
CA PRO A 110 -6.13 7.83 11.82
C PRO A 110 -7.03 8.89 11.18
N GLN A 111 -7.01 10.13 11.65
CA GLN A 111 -7.79 11.22 11.06
C GLN A 111 -7.34 11.53 9.64
N LYS A 112 -6.03 11.57 9.39
CA LYS A 112 -5.48 11.80 8.04
C LYS A 112 -5.82 10.63 7.11
N LEU A 113 -5.69 9.38 7.60
CA LEU A 113 -6.05 8.20 6.83
C LEU A 113 -7.54 8.22 6.47
N THR A 114 -8.42 8.52 7.43
CA THR A 114 -9.86 8.67 7.20
C THR A 114 -10.15 9.72 6.11
N GLN A 115 -9.57 10.91 6.20
CA GLN A 115 -9.74 11.96 5.17
C GLN A 115 -9.31 11.48 3.78
N MET A 116 -8.21 10.72 3.69
CA MET A 116 -7.76 10.15 2.42
C MET A 116 -8.71 9.08 1.89
N LEU A 117 -9.22 8.20 2.76
CA LEU A 117 -10.15 7.13 2.37
C LEU A 117 -11.56 7.65 2.05
N GLU A 118 -11.97 8.80 2.57
CA GLU A 118 -13.22 9.48 2.18
C GLU A 118 -13.16 10.09 0.79
N LYS A 119 -11.96 10.49 0.37
CA LYS A 119 -11.73 11.16 -0.91
C LYS A 119 -11.28 10.20 -2.01
N HIS A 120 -10.51 9.18 -1.67
CA HIS A 120 -9.86 8.25 -2.58
C HIS A 120 -10.30 6.81 -2.32
N HIS A 121 -10.24 5.96 -3.36
CA HIS A 121 -10.90 4.65 -3.36
C HIS A 121 -9.93 3.49 -3.64
N PRO A 122 -8.92 3.24 -2.77
CA PRO A 122 -8.09 2.06 -2.92
C PRO A 122 -8.93 0.80 -2.83
N LYS A 123 -8.64 -0.21 -3.65
CA LYS A 123 -9.38 -1.48 -3.65
C LYS A 123 -9.20 -2.29 -2.36
N HIS A 124 -8.11 -2.05 -1.64
CA HIS A 124 -7.76 -2.77 -0.43
C HIS A 124 -6.88 -1.92 0.47
N LEU A 125 -7.11 -2.00 1.76
CA LEU A 125 -6.29 -1.36 2.78
C LEU A 125 -5.52 -2.43 3.54
N TYR A 126 -4.20 -2.31 3.57
CA TYR A 126 -3.34 -3.11 4.42
C TYR A 126 -2.94 -2.29 5.65
N LEU A 127 -3.18 -2.82 6.83
CA LEU A 127 -2.85 -2.19 8.10
C LEU A 127 -1.79 -2.99 8.84
N SER A 128 -0.79 -2.30 9.33
CA SER A 128 0.28 -2.90 10.11
C SER A 128 -0.15 -3.13 11.55
N LEU A 129 -0.24 -4.40 11.99
CA LEU A 129 -0.63 -4.76 13.36
C LEU A 129 0.13 -6.00 13.82
N ASP A 130 1.11 -5.81 14.72
CA ASP A 130 1.95 -6.89 15.25
C ASP A 130 1.44 -7.34 16.63
N GLY A 131 0.51 -8.29 16.64
CA GLY A 131 0.02 -8.94 17.85
C GLY A 131 -0.87 -8.06 18.73
N ASP A 132 -0.81 -8.31 20.04
CA ASP A 132 -1.52 -7.53 21.05
C ASP A 132 -0.85 -6.16 21.30
N LYS A 133 -1.44 -5.34 22.16
CA LYS A 133 -0.96 -3.99 22.46
C LYS A 133 0.49 -3.94 22.95
N SER A 134 0.90 -4.92 23.75
CA SER A 134 2.25 -4.98 24.30
C SER A 134 3.26 -5.37 23.23
N THR A 135 2.94 -6.37 22.43
CA THR A 135 3.74 -6.85 21.29
C THR A 135 3.84 -5.79 20.22
N TYR A 136 2.72 -5.13 19.89
CA TYR A 136 2.70 -4.02 18.94
C TYR A 136 3.69 -2.91 19.34
N ARG A 137 3.59 -2.43 20.60
CA ARG A 137 4.48 -1.38 21.11
C ARG A 137 5.94 -1.79 21.06
N HIS A 138 6.24 -3.06 21.43
CA HIS A 138 7.59 -3.59 21.36
C HIS A 138 8.11 -3.64 19.92
N MET A 139 7.34 -4.24 19.00
CA MET A 139 7.75 -4.45 17.60
C MET A 139 7.81 -3.15 16.80
N ARG A 140 6.84 -2.24 17.00
CA ARG A 140 6.71 -0.99 16.24
C ARG A 140 7.49 0.18 16.84
N GLY A 141 7.94 0.08 18.11
CA GLY A 141 8.67 1.13 18.81
C GLY A 141 7.86 2.41 19.03
N VAL A 142 6.53 2.32 18.95
CA VAL A 142 5.56 3.40 19.16
C VAL A 142 4.29 2.84 19.79
N ASP A 143 3.53 3.67 20.48
CA ASP A 143 2.23 3.30 21.05
C ASP A 143 1.12 3.73 20.07
N GLY A 144 0.72 2.83 19.20
CA GLY A 144 -0.23 3.09 18.11
C GLY A 144 -1.31 2.02 17.94
N TYR A 145 -1.41 1.07 18.88
CA TYR A 145 -2.37 -0.04 18.78
C TYR A 145 -3.82 0.45 18.67
N GLU A 146 -4.22 1.39 19.52
CA GLU A 146 -5.59 1.92 19.56
C GLU A 146 -5.94 2.68 18.26
N GLN A 147 -4.98 3.39 17.67
CA GLN A 147 -5.15 4.08 16.39
C GLN A 147 -5.44 3.09 15.25
N VAL A 148 -4.73 1.96 15.21
CA VAL A 148 -5.00 0.90 14.22
C VAL A 148 -6.37 0.30 14.44
N MET A 149 -6.73 -0.03 15.70
CA MET A 149 -8.05 -0.58 16.03
C MET A 149 -9.18 0.37 15.67
N GLN A 150 -9.02 1.68 15.94
CA GLN A 150 -9.98 2.71 15.53
C GLN A 150 -10.23 2.72 14.01
N VAL A 151 -9.17 2.61 13.21
CA VAL A 151 -9.29 2.57 11.74
C VAL A 151 -10.01 1.29 11.31
N ILE A 152 -9.66 0.15 11.88
CA ILE A 152 -10.33 -1.13 11.57
C ILE A 152 -11.83 -1.02 11.87
N GLU A 153 -12.20 -0.57 13.06
CA GLU A 153 -13.60 -0.43 13.51
C GLU A 153 -14.40 0.50 12.58
N GLN A 154 -13.78 1.61 12.15
CA GLN A 154 -14.43 2.59 11.29
C GLN A 154 -14.59 2.13 9.84
N TRP A 155 -13.67 1.31 9.31
CA TRP A 155 -13.55 1.08 7.87
C TRP A 155 -13.79 -0.36 7.41
N HIS A 156 -13.82 -1.38 8.29
CA HIS A 156 -13.87 -2.79 7.90
C HIS A 156 -15.13 -3.18 7.08
N GLU A 157 -16.23 -2.45 7.23
CA GLU A 157 -17.45 -2.67 6.42
C GLU A 157 -17.43 -1.91 5.07
N ARG A 158 -16.56 -0.90 4.94
CA ARG A 158 -16.52 0.00 3.78
C ARG A 158 -15.43 -0.33 2.78
N ILE A 159 -14.33 -0.92 3.24
CA ILE A 159 -13.19 -1.32 2.41
C ILE A 159 -12.64 -2.66 2.92
N PRO A 160 -12.25 -3.59 2.03
CA PRO A 160 -11.52 -4.78 2.46
C PRO A 160 -10.24 -4.43 3.19
N ILE A 161 -10.05 -4.96 4.40
CA ILE A 161 -8.85 -4.75 5.21
C ILE A 161 -8.12 -6.07 5.41
N SER A 162 -6.79 -6.03 5.26
CA SER A 162 -5.88 -7.11 5.67
C SER A 162 -4.86 -6.59 6.67
N LEU A 163 -4.53 -7.44 7.64
CA LEU A 163 -3.52 -7.13 8.64
C LEU A 163 -2.16 -7.67 8.20
N MET A 164 -1.14 -6.82 8.29
CA MET A 164 0.26 -7.15 8.02
C MET A 164 1.00 -7.22 9.35
N PHE A 165 1.63 -8.35 9.60
CA PHE A 165 2.39 -8.57 10.85
C PHE A 165 3.70 -9.33 10.57
N CYS A 166 4.68 -9.14 11.44
CA CYS A 166 5.91 -9.94 11.48
C CYS A 166 5.79 -11.04 12.54
N LEU A 167 6.24 -12.23 12.20
CA LEU A 167 6.37 -13.37 13.12
C LEU A 167 7.78 -13.42 13.71
#